data_e4d7728b5daea106285e121ea2f61357
#
_entry.id   e4d7728b5daea106285e121ea2f61357
#
_cell.length_a   1.000
_cell.length_b   1.000
_cell.length_c   1.000
_cell.angle_alpha   90.00
_cell.angle_beta   90.00
_cell.angle_gamma   90.00
#
_symmetry.space_group_name_H-M   'P 1'
#
loop_
_entity.id
_entity.type
_entity.pdbx_description
1 polymer ?
#
loop_
_entity_poly.entity_id
_entity_poly.type
_entity_poly.pdbx_seq_one_letter_code
_entity_poly.pdbx_strand_id
1 'polypeptide(L)'
;MPDRDSLQFAILGPLEVTAAGTPVPLGGAQRKVLMTVLLLEAGKAVSIPRLMEVIWGDSPPEGALRTLRTHVSELRRVMADDKPPRMLLRKGTGYLLDVRAEQIDVERVRRLLAQGRRAVDDGDPVSAIAPLQEAQSLWRGPPLVDVADHPFAHGYTEALTELQLDVAKTRIAADLSLGRHREVIGDLRMLVARHQHDDGLRRELVVAFYRDGRTDDAARACRDGLEALHELGLDSPMLRRLQEDVLRGAPGLAWAPPRSLGRP
;
A
#
# COMPACT_ATOMS: atom_id res chain seq x y z
N MET A 1 -1.78 -22.07 23.98
CA MET A 1 -2.70 -20.98 23.63
C MET A 1 -1.91 -19.90 22.91
N PRO A 2 -2.41 -19.32 21.82
CA PRO A 2 -1.66 -18.26 21.15
C PRO A 2 -1.51 -17.06 22.12
N ASP A 3 -0.27 -16.61 22.29
CA ASP A 3 0.02 -15.39 23.02
C ASP A 3 -0.54 -14.21 22.20
N ARG A 4 -1.10 -13.19 22.87
CA ARG A 4 -1.57 -11.93 22.25
C ARG A 4 -0.52 -11.36 21.29
N ASP A 5 0.74 -11.47 21.67
CA ASP A 5 1.88 -10.93 20.92
C ASP A 5 2.23 -11.76 19.68
N SER A 6 1.72 -12.98 19.56
CA SER A 6 1.94 -13.86 18.40
C SER A 6 0.92 -13.68 17.28
N LEU A 7 -0.17 -12.91 17.51
CA LEU A 7 -1.18 -12.65 16.50
C LEU A 7 -0.66 -11.64 15.46
N GLN A 8 -0.89 -11.94 14.19
CA GLN A 8 -0.63 -11.05 13.06
C GLN A 8 -1.90 -10.92 12.23
N PHE A 9 -2.15 -9.73 11.72
CA PHE A 9 -3.33 -9.38 10.95
C PHE A 9 -2.90 -8.84 9.59
N ALA A 10 -3.47 -9.37 8.54
CA ALA A 10 -3.11 -8.99 7.18
C ALA A 10 -4.38 -8.68 6.36
N ILE A 11 -4.40 -7.46 5.80
CA ILE A 11 -5.48 -6.91 4.97
C ILE A 11 -4.99 -6.41 3.61
N LEU A 12 -3.70 -6.49 3.33
CA LEU A 12 -3.11 -6.17 2.03
C LEU A 12 -3.24 -7.37 1.07
N GLY A 13 -4.46 -7.81 0.87
CA GLY A 13 -4.90 -8.98 0.14
C GLY A 13 -6.14 -9.57 0.81
N PRO A 14 -6.38 -10.89 0.70
CA PRO A 14 -7.37 -11.56 1.52
C PRO A 14 -7.11 -11.35 3.01
N LEU A 15 -8.17 -11.15 3.79
CA LEU A 15 -8.05 -11.01 5.24
C LEU A 15 -7.51 -12.30 5.85
N GLU A 16 -6.37 -12.22 6.48
CA GLU A 16 -5.77 -13.32 7.22
C GLU A 16 -5.44 -12.91 8.64
N VAL A 17 -5.67 -13.82 9.56
CA VAL A 17 -5.20 -13.72 10.94
C VAL A 17 -4.35 -14.96 11.21
N THR A 18 -3.16 -14.77 11.73
CA THR A 18 -2.29 -15.88 12.12
C THR A 18 -1.88 -15.76 13.57
N ALA A 19 -1.67 -16.89 14.23
CA ALA A 19 -1.13 -16.98 15.59
C ALA A 19 0.14 -17.82 15.53
N ALA A 20 1.30 -17.21 15.82
CA ALA A 20 2.60 -17.85 15.66
C ALA A 20 2.77 -18.55 14.28
N GLY A 21 2.32 -17.88 13.20
CA GLY A 21 2.38 -18.41 11.83
C GLY A 21 1.27 -19.41 11.46
N THR A 22 0.42 -19.83 12.39
CA THR A 22 -0.71 -20.75 12.11
C THR A 22 -1.97 -19.94 11.80
N PRO A 23 -2.69 -20.24 10.67
CA PRO A 23 -3.92 -19.52 10.33
C PRO A 23 -5.01 -19.68 11.40
N VAL A 24 -5.68 -18.57 11.74
CA VAL A 24 -6.84 -18.53 12.63
C VAL A 24 -8.11 -18.34 11.80
N PRO A 25 -8.98 -19.34 11.68
CA PRO A 25 -10.18 -19.23 10.87
C PRO A 25 -11.21 -18.30 11.51
N LEU A 26 -11.49 -17.16 10.88
CA LEU A 26 -12.46 -16.17 11.36
C LEU A 26 -13.91 -16.59 11.13
N GLY A 27 -14.15 -17.49 10.15
CA GLY A 27 -15.48 -17.95 9.77
C GLY A 27 -16.16 -17.07 8.72
N GLY A 28 -17.51 -16.97 8.77
CA GLY A 28 -18.32 -16.38 7.70
C GLY A 28 -18.04 -14.91 7.35
N ALA A 29 -18.57 -14.47 6.19
CA ALA A 29 -18.32 -13.15 5.60
C ALA A 29 -18.55 -11.97 6.57
N GLN A 30 -19.64 -11.96 7.33
CA GLN A 30 -19.94 -10.88 8.26
C GLN A 30 -18.89 -10.72 9.37
N ARG A 31 -18.24 -11.81 9.81
CA ARG A 31 -17.13 -11.75 10.76
C ARG A 31 -15.85 -11.20 10.13
N LYS A 32 -15.63 -11.50 8.85
CA LYS A 32 -14.53 -10.89 8.09
C LYS A 32 -14.75 -9.38 7.93
N VAL A 33 -15.95 -8.94 7.57
CA VAL A 33 -16.33 -7.53 7.50
C VAL A 33 -16.09 -6.82 8.84
N LEU A 34 -16.60 -7.41 9.94
CA LEU A 34 -16.41 -6.86 11.29
C LEU A 34 -14.92 -6.74 11.65
N MET A 35 -14.12 -7.78 11.41
CA MET A 35 -12.69 -7.76 11.72
C MET A 35 -11.96 -6.71 10.87
N THR A 36 -12.27 -6.61 9.57
CA THR A 36 -11.65 -5.63 8.68
C THR A 36 -11.89 -4.20 9.16
N VAL A 37 -13.13 -3.84 9.52
CA VAL A 37 -13.43 -2.51 10.04
C VAL A 37 -12.68 -2.22 11.33
N LEU A 38 -12.65 -3.19 12.25
CA LEU A 38 -11.93 -3.04 13.51
C LEU A 38 -10.41 -2.91 13.31
N LEU A 39 -9.83 -3.56 12.29
CA LEU A 39 -8.42 -3.42 11.93
C LEU A 39 -8.13 -2.06 11.30
N LEU A 40 -8.98 -1.59 10.39
CA LEU A 40 -8.84 -0.27 9.77
C LEU A 40 -8.94 0.87 10.79
N GLU A 41 -9.71 0.67 11.86
CA GLU A 41 -9.91 1.60 12.97
C GLU A 41 -9.16 1.15 14.25
N ALA A 42 -8.10 0.36 14.12
CA ALA A 42 -7.37 -0.15 15.28
C ALA A 42 -6.94 0.97 16.24
N GLY A 43 -7.10 0.72 17.54
CA GLY A 43 -6.86 1.74 18.56
C GLY A 43 -7.99 2.74 18.77
N LYS A 44 -9.02 2.75 17.92
CA LYS A 44 -10.21 3.62 18.05
C LYS A 44 -11.46 2.80 18.32
N ALA A 45 -12.40 3.39 19.07
CA ALA A 45 -13.69 2.75 19.33
C ALA A 45 -14.63 2.97 18.14
N VAL A 46 -15.12 1.89 17.54
CA VAL A 46 -16.15 1.93 16.49
C VAL A 46 -17.50 1.69 17.14
N SER A 47 -18.45 2.61 16.92
CA SER A 47 -19.78 2.54 17.53
C SER A 47 -20.59 1.36 17.01
N ILE A 48 -21.48 0.81 17.85
CA ILE A 48 -22.39 -0.28 17.46
C ILE A 48 -23.24 0.11 16.24
N PRO A 49 -23.87 1.31 16.16
CA PRO A 49 -24.60 1.70 14.95
C PRO A 49 -23.71 1.66 13.68
N ARG A 50 -22.48 2.15 13.75
CA ARG A 50 -21.56 2.11 12.61
C ARG A 50 -21.19 0.68 12.21
N LEU A 51 -20.94 -0.20 13.18
CA LEU A 51 -20.67 -1.62 12.89
C LEU A 51 -21.87 -2.32 12.25
N MET A 52 -23.09 -1.99 12.70
CA MET A 52 -24.33 -2.52 12.10
C MET A 52 -24.52 -2.03 10.67
N GLU A 53 -24.34 -0.74 10.42
CA GLU A 53 -24.38 -0.12 9.09
C GLU A 53 -23.39 -0.79 8.13
N VAL A 54 -22.16 -1.00 8.55
CA VAL A 54 -21.10 -1.60 7.74
C VAL A 54 -21.41 -3.06 7.38
N ILE A 55 -21.99 -3.83 8.32
CA ILE A 55 -22.26 -5.26 8.10
C ILE A 55 -23.56 -5.49 7.30
N TRP A 56 -24.59 -4.67 7.52
CA TRP A 56 -25.93 -4.89 6.94
C TRP A 56 -26.45 -3.72 6.08
N GLY A 57 -25.71 -2.63 5.96
CA GLY A 57 -26.18 -1.42 5.25
C GLY A 57 -27.35 -0.74 5.99
N ASP A 58 -28.22 -0.12 5.21
CA ASP A 58 -29.36 0.67 5.72
C ASP A 58 -30.51 -0.19 6.27
N SER A 59 -30.46 -1.51 6.10
CA SER A 59 -31.55 -2.43 6.45
C SER A 59 -31.08 -3.58 7.34
N PRO A 60 -30.65 -3.31 8.57
CA PRO A 60 -30.26 -4.36 9.50
C PRO A 60 -31.44 -5.29 9.83
N PRO A 61 -31.25 -6.61 9.86
CA PRO A 61 -32.31 -7.55 10.18
C PRO A 61 -32.75 -7.43 11.64
N GLU A 62 -33.94 -7.95 11.93
CA GLU A 62 -34.40 -8.11 13.31
C GLU A 62 -33.35 -8.94 14.09
N GLY A 63 -32.96 -8.44 15.27
CA GLY A 63 -31.92 -9.09 16.09
C GLY A 63 -30.47 -8.81 15.67
N ALA A 64 -30.17 -7.92 14.70
CA ALA A 64 -28.82 -7.57 14.25
C ALA A 64 -27.85 -7.27 15.40
N LEU A 65 -28.30 -6.57 16.44
CA LEU A 65 -27.47 -6.30 17.63
C LEU A 65 -27.06 -7.61 18.36
N ARG A 66 -27.96 -8.57 18.45
CA ARG A 66 -27.65 -9.88 19.06
C ARG A 66 -26.64 -10.63 18.22
N THR A 67 -26.83 -10.63 16.90
CA THR A 67 -25.91 -11.23 15.94
C THR A 67 -24.52 -10.59 16.00
N LEU A 68 -24.44 -9.26 16.05
CA LEU A 68 -23.16 -8.54 16.23
C LEU A 68 -22.42 -8.99 17.50
N ARG A 69 -23.16 -9.09 18.63
CA ARG A 69 -22.56 -9.56 19.88
C ARG A 69 -22.05 -11.01 19.79
N THR A 70 -22.76 -11.87 19.06
CA THR A 70 -22.33 -13.24 18.76
C THR A 70 -21.04 -13.22 17.93
N HIS A 71 -20.96 -12.40 16.88
CA HIS A 71 -19.75 -12.27 16.07
C HIS A 71 -18.57 -11.80 16.90
N VAL A 72 -18.73 -10.80 17.76
CA VAL A 72 -17.70 -10.34 18.68
C VAL A 72 -17.23 -11.47 19.61
N SER A 73 -18.18 -12.25 20.18
CA SER A 73 -17.86 -13.37 21.05
C SER A 73 -17.06 -14.46 20.31
N GLU A 74 -17.47 -14.76 19.07
CA GLU A 74 -16.76 -15.76 18.24
C GLU A 74 -15.35 -15.29 17.85
N LEU A 75 -15.20 -14.01 17.48
CA LEU A 75 -13.87 -13.44 17.20
C LEU A 75 -12.94 -13.51 18.42
N ARG A 76 -13.45 -13.17 19.61
CA ARG A 76 -12.70 -13.33 20.86
C ARG A 76 -12.27 -14.79 21.06
N ARG A 77 -13.18 -15.72 20.86
CA ARG A 77 -12.90 -17.15 21.03
C ARG A 77 -11.82 -17.65 20.08
N VAL A 78 -11.89 -17.29 18.79
CA VAL A 78 -10.91 -17.77 17.79
C VAL A 78 -9.55 -17.11 17.94
N MET A 79 -9.49 -15.88 18.45
CA MET A 79 -8.24 -15.18 18.77
C MET A 79 -7.67 -15.56 20.15
N ALA A 80 -8.33 -16.45 20.89
CA ALA A 80 -8.00 -16.76 22.27
C ALA A 80 -7.92 -15.52 23.19
N ASP A 81 -8.80 -14.51 22.91
CA ASP A 81 -8.95 -13.30 23.71
C ASP A 81 -9.87 -13.59 24.90
N ASP A 82 -9.31 -14.27 25.90
CA ASP A 82 -10.01 -14.82 27.08
C ASP A 82 -10.63 -13.72 27.96
N LYS A 83 -11.38 -14.16 28.96
CA LYS A 83 -12.03 -13.25 29.92
C LYS A 83 -11.07 -12.92 31.07
N PRO A 84 -10.82 -11.61 31.32
CA PRO A 84 -11.32 -10.45 30.58
C PRO A 84 -10.63 -10.31 29.22
N PRO A 85 -11.39 -9.91 28.17
CA PRO A 85 -10.81 -9.72 26.84
C PRO A 85 -9.79 -8.57 26.87
N ARG A 86 -8.67 -8.76 26.15
CA ARG A 86 -7.54 -7.80 26.17
C ARG A 86 -7.33 -7.08 24.83
N MET A 87 -7.86 -7.63 23.74
CA MET A 87 -7.70 -7.09 22.39
C MET A 87 -9.00 -6.51 21.86
N LEU A 88 -10.07 -7.31 21.79
CA LEU A 88 -11.36 -6.86 21.30
C LEU A 88 -12.22 -6.38 22.49
N LEU A 89 -12.05 -5.12 22.84
CA LEU A 89 -12.62 -4.51 24.04
C LEU A 89 -14.00 -3.90 23.74
N ARG A 90 -14.88 -3.89 24.75
CA ARG A 90 -16.04 -3.01 24.76
C ARG A 90 -15.62 -1.66 25.30
N LYS A 91 -15.86 -0.57 24.55
CA LYS A 91 -15.56 0.79 24.99
C LYS A 91 -16.76 1.71 24.71
N GLY A 92 -17.38 2.22 25.77
CA GLY A 92 -18.60 3.02 25.64
C GLY A 92 -19.70 2.26 24.89
N THR A 93 -20.26 2.88 23.85
CA THR A 93 -21.31 2.32 22.99
C THR A 93 -20.75 1.51 21.80
N GLY A 94 -19.48 1.11 21.82
CA GLY A 94 -18.84 0.46 20.68
C GLY A 94 -17.86 -0.63 21.08
N TYR A 95 -17.04 -1.03 20.10
CA TYR A 95 -15.95 -1.97 20.24
C TYR A 95 -14.65 -1.35 19.74
N LEU A 96 -13.57 -1.72 20.34
CA LEU A 96 -12.21 -1.29 20.03
C LEU A 96 -11.33 -2.53 19.87
N LEU A 97 -10.55 -2.58 18.80
CA LEU A 97 -9.48 -3.56 18.63
C LEU A 97 -8.17 -2.91 19.09
N ASP A 98 -7.67 -3.37 20.26
CA ASP A 98 -6.43 -2.90 20.87
C ASP A 98 -5.30 -3.87 20.54
N VAL A 99 -4.64 -3.62 19.42
CA VAL A 99 -3.49 -4.37 18.92
C VAL A 99 -2.35 -3.42 18.62
N ARG A 100 -1.12 -3.94 18.63
CA ARG A 100 0.06 -3.14 18.31
C ARG A 100 0.15 -2.91 16.80
N ALA A 101 0.71 -1.76 16.41
CA ALA A 101 0.91 -1.41 15.00
C ALA A 101 1.72 -2.48 14.22
N GLU A 102 2.71 -3.10 14.88
CA GLU A 102 3.55 -4.15 14.29
C GLU A 102 2.80 -5.44 13.95
N GLN A 103 1.61 -5.62 14.52
CA GLN A 103 0.76 -6.79 14.27
C GLN A 103 -0.10 -6.62 13.01
N ILE A 104 -0.18 -5.42 12.43
CA ILE A 104 -1.00 -5.11 11.24
C ILE A 104 -0.07 -4.85 10.06
N ASP A 105 -0.27 -5.58 8.96
CA ASP A 105 0.57 -5.47 7.75
C ASP A 105 0.61 -4.05 7.18
N VAL A 106 -0.50 -3.32 7.15
CA VAL A 106 -0.56 -1.91 6.70
C VAL A 106 0.35 -1.01 7.54
N GLU A 107 0.33 -1.14 8.85
CA GLU A 107 1.16 -0.32 9.74
C GLU A 107 2.65 -0.68 9.59
N ARG A 108 2.94 -1.96 9.35
CA ARG A 108 4.30 -2.42 9.02
C ARG A 108 4.77 -1.79 7.71
N VAL A 109 3.93 -1.76 6.66
CA VAL A 109 4.25 -1.07 5.40
C VAL A 109 4.53 0.41 5.63
N ARG A 110 3.67 1.12 6.37
CA ARG A 110 3.87 2.54 6.66
C ARG A 110 5.21 2.82 7.32
N ARG A 111 5.59 1.98 8.28
CA ARG A 111 6.89 2.08 8.96
C ARG A 111 8.05 1.82 8.00
N LEU A 112 7.97 0.76 7.19
CA LEU A 112 9.01 0.41 6.22
C LEU A 112 9.17 1.49 5.13
N LEU A 113 8.06 2.05 4.65
CA LEU A 113 8.09 3.19 3.72
C LEU A 113 8.77 4.41 4.35
N ALA A 114 8.44 4.73 5.61
CA ALA A 114 9.07 5.84 6.32
C ALA A 114 10.59 5.61 6.51
N GLN A 115 11.02 4.38 6.76
CA GLN A 115 12.45 4.03 6.81
C GLN A 115 13.11 4.22 5.44
N GLY A 116 12.50 3.71 4.37
CA GLY A 116 13.00 3.85 3.01
C GLY A 116 13.13 5.33 2.58
N ARG A 117 12.11 6.14 2.86
CA ARG A 117 12.13 7.59 2.57
C ARG A 117 13.26 8.31 3.30
N ARG A 118 13.43 8.07 4.59
CA ARG A 118 14.53 8.66 5.38
C ARG A 118 15.89 8.29 4.77
N ALA A 119 16.11 7.02 4.44
CA ALA A 119 17.37 6.59 3.85
C ALA A 119 17.65 7.29 2.50
N VAL A 120 16.62 7.48 1.66
CA VAL A 120 16.74 8.24 0.41
C VAL A 120 17.07 9.72 0.69
N ASP A 121 16.37 10.34 1.64
CA ASP A 121 16.57 11.76 2.02
C ASP A 121 17.96 11.99 2.62
N ASP A 122 18.48 11.02 3.37
CA ASP A 122 19.84 11.03 3.95
C ASP A 122 20.93 10.75 2.90
N GLY A 123 20.56 10.48 1.64
CA GLY A 123 21.50 10.18 0.55
C GLY A 123 22.08 8.77 0.59
N ASP A 124 21.43 7.86 1.31
CA ASP A 124 21.79 6.43 1.39
C ASP A 124 20.71 5.54 0.71
N PRO A 125 20.64 5.54 -0.64
CA PRO A 125 19.67 4.72 -1.35
C PRO A 125 19.90 3.21 -1.17
N VAL A 126 21.09 2.77 -0.78
CA VAL A 126 21.37 1.34 -0.53
C VAL A 126 20.55 0.84 0.65
N SER A 127 20.55 1.58 1.75
CA SER A 127 19.79 1.24 2.95
C SER A 127 18.27 1.33 2.77
N ALA A 128 17.80 2.02 1.72
CA ALA A 128 16.37 2.12 1.41
C ALA A 128 15.80 0.84 0.78
N ILE A 129 16.62 0.06 0.05
CA ILE A 129 16.13 -1.05 -0.79
C ILE A 129 15.46 -2.16 0.03
N ALA A 130 16.15 -2.67 1.06
CA ALA A 130 15.64 -3.81 1.83
C ALA A 130 14.29 -3.51 2.52
N PRO A 131 14.11 -2.37 3.23
CA PRO A 131 12.79 -2.02 3.79
C PRO A 131 11.70 -1.90 2.74
N LEU A 132 11.99 -1.31 1.57
CA LEU A 132 10.99 -1.10 0.52
C LEU A 132 10.62 -2.41 -0.19
N GLN A 133 11.56 -3.32 -0.39
CA GLN A 133 11.28 -4.67 -0.88
C GLN A 133 10.42 -5.47 0.11
N GLU A 134 10.75 -5.41 1.40
CA GLU A 134 9.93 -6.02 2.45
C GLU A 134 8.51 -5.43 2.43
N ALA A 135 8.37 -4.09 2.35
CA ALA A 135 7.08 -3.45 2.24
C ALA A 135 6.27 -3.97 1.04
N GLN A 136 6.88 -4.06 -0.14
CA GLN A 136 6.21 -4.59 -1.35
C GLN A 136 5.75 -6.05 -1.19
N SER A 137 6.52 -6.88 -0.50
CA SER A 137 6.20 -8.30 -0.30
C SER A 137 4.98 -8.54 0.59
N LEU A 138 4.53 -7.53 1.34
CA LEU A 138 3.34 -7.63 2.20
C LEU A 138 2.02 -7.57 1.41
N TRP A 139 2.02 -7.11 0.15
CA TRP A 139 0.84 -7.20 -0.71
C TRP A 139 0.71 -8.59 -1.30
N ARG A 140 -0.37 -9.30 -0.92
CA ARG A 140 -0.73 -10.65 -1.37
C ARG A 140 -1.81 -10.66 -2.46
N GLY A 141 -2.24 -9.48 -2.88
CA GLY A 141 -3.28 -9.26 -3.89
C GLY A 141 -3.92 -7.88 -3.74
N PRO A 142 -5.08 -7.63 -4.36
CA PRO A 142 -5.84 -6.41 -4.13
C PRO A 142 -6.17 -6.24 -2.64
N PRO A 143 -5.91 -5.06 -2.05
CA PRO A 143 -6.20 -4.84 -0.64
C PRO A 143 -7.70 -4.96 -0.36
N LEU A 144 -8.06 -5.46 0.82
CA LEU A 144 -9.44 -5.58 1.29
C LEU A 144 -10.35 -6.40 0.38
N VAL A 145 -9.83 -7.35 -0.39
CA VAL A 145 -10.58 -8.12 -1.40
C VAL A 145 -11.82 -8.84 -0.82
N ASP A 146 -11.78 -9.29 0.43
CA ASP A 146 -12.92 -9.94 1.09
C ASP A 146 -14.11 -8.99 1.36
N VAL A 147 -13.92 -7.68 1.25
CA VAL A 147 -14.91 -6.65 1.53
C VAL A 147 -15.01 -5.60 0.41
N ALA A 148 -14.45 -5.89 -0.77
CA ALA A 148 -14.37 -4.95 -1.89
C ALA A 148 -15.74 -4.41 -2.32
N ASP A 149 -16.80 -5.23 -2.23
CA ASP A 149 -18.17 -4.86 -2.61
C ASP A 149 -18.88 -4.00 -1.55
N HIS A 150 -18.27 -3.78 -0.38
CA HIS A 150 -18.87 -2.98 0.68
C HIS A 150 -18.53 -1.48 0.49
N PRO A 151 -19.53 -0.56 0.49
CA PRO A 151 -19.30 0.86 0.26
C PRO A 151 -18.26 1.49 1.21
N PHE A 152 -18.20 1.03 2.46
CA PHE A 152 -17.23 1.53 3.42
C PHE A 152 -15.78 1.26 3.02
N ALA A 153 -15.52 0.19 2.23
CA ALA A 153 -14.17 -0.22 1.87
C ALA A 153 -13.54 0.65 0.78
N HIS A 154 -14.33 1.34 -0.04
CA HIS A 154 -13.84 2.05 -1.23
C HIS A 154 -12.75 3.06 -0.88
N GLY A 155 -13.00 3.99 0.04
CA GLY A 155 -12.00 5.00 0.42
C GLY A 155 -10.73 4.41 1.07
N TYR A 156 -10.88 3.30 1.82
CA TYR A 156 -9.72 2.60 2.36
C TYR A 156 -8.94 1.87 1.28
N THR A 157 -9.61 1.24 0.31
CA THR A 157 -8.96 0.57 -0.82
C THR A 157 -8.17 1.56 -1.66
N GLU A 158 -8.73 2.74 -1.96
CA GLU A 158 -8.02 3.82 -2.64
C GLU A 158 -6.78 4.25 -1.86
N ALA A 159 -6.90 4.53 -0.57
CA ALA A 159 -5.77 4.93 0.28
C ALA A 159 -4.68 3.84 0.37
N LEU A 160 -5.04 2.55 0.38
CA LEU A 160 -4.09 1.45 0.39
C LEU A 160 -3.42 1.25 -0.99
N THR A 161 -4.14 1.52 -2.08
CA THR A 161 -3.59 1.50 -3.44
C THR A 161 -2.58 2.64 -3.63
N GLU A 162 -2.89 3.84 -3.13
CA GLU A 162 -1.95 4.97 -3.10
C GLU A 162 -0.71 4.64 -2.26
N LEU A 163 -0.88 4.01 -1.10
CA LEU A 163 0.25 3.55 -0.28
C LEU A 163 1.14 2.55 -1.04
N GLN A 164 0.55 1.63 -1.81
CA GLN A 164 1.28 0.69 -2.65
C GLN A 164 2.10 1.42 -3.73
N LEU A 165 1.48 2.41 -4.37
CA LEU A 165 2.14 3.24 -5.37
C LEU A 165 3.31 4.04 -4.77
N ASP A 166 3.13 4.61 -3.59
CA ASP A 166 4.16 5.34 -2.84
C ASP A 166 5.39 4.47 -2.53
N VAL A 167 5.16 3.23 -2.09
CA VAL A 167 6.26 2.26 -1.86
C VAL A 167 7.00 1.97 -3.16
N ALA A 168 6.27 1.73 -4.26
CA ALA A 168 6.86 1.44 -5.56
C ALA A 168 7.69 2.63 -6.09
N LYS A 169 7.13 3.85 -6.04
CA LYS A 169 7.83 5.09 -6.44
C LYS A 169 9.10 5.31 -5.63
N THR A 170 9.03 5.16 -4.31
CA THR A 170 10.20 5.36 -3.45
C THR A 170 11.31 4.34 -3.74
N ARG A 171 10.95 3.06 -3.97
CA ARG A 171 11.90 2.02 -4.35
C ARG A 171 12.55 2.32 -5.70
N ILE A 172 11.76 2.68 -6.71
CA ILE A 172 12.25 3.04 -8.04
C ILE A 172 13.22 4.22 -7.96
N ALA A 173 12.89 5.26 -7.18
CA ALA A 173 13.78 6.41 -6.99
C ALA A 173 15.13 5.99 -6.37
N ALA A 174 15.11 5.08 -5.38
CA ALA A 174 16.33 4.54 -4.78
C ALA A 174 17.14 3.73 -5.82
N ASP A 175 16.51 2.84 -6.59
CA ASP A 175 17.18 2.05 -7.62
C ASP A 175 17.78 2.93 -8.74
N LEU A 176 17.04 3.97 -9.19
CA LEU A 176 17.57 4.94 -10.17
C LEU A 176 18.77 5.71 -9.64
N SER A 177 18.77 6.05 -8.35
CA SER A 177 19.91 6.71 -7.69
C SER A 177 21.14 5.79 -7.63
N LEU A 178 20.94 4.47 -7.57
CA LEU A 178 22.00 3.45 -7.62
C LEU A 178 22.48 3.10 -9.04
N GLY A 179 21.90 3.73 -10.07
CA GLY A 179 22.25 3.42 -11.46
C GLY A 179 21.58 2.16 -12.02
N ARG A 180 20.61 1.57 -11.31
CA ARG A 180 19.90 0.35 -11.73
C ARG A 180 18.78 0.64 -12.72
N HIS A 181 19.10 1.46 -13.74
CA HIS A 181 18.08 1.97 -14.68
C HIS A 181 17.34 0.86 -15.42
N ARG A 182 18.08 -0.15 -15.88
CA ARG A 182 17.52 -1.29 -16.62
C ARG A 182 16.54 -2.12 -15.81
N GLU A 183 16.81 -2.28 -14.53
CA GLU A 183 16.04 -3.15 -13.62
C GLU A 183 14.64 -2.59 -13.36
N VAL A 184 14.49 -1.26 -13.32
CA VAL A 184 13.21 -0.60 -13.00
C VAL A 184 12.31 -0.37 -14.21
N ILE A 185 12.79 -0.54 -15.45
CA ILE A 185 12.02 -0.26 -16.67
C ILE A 185 10.73 -1.10 -16.74
N GLY A 186 10.79 -2.37 -16.33
CA GLY A 186 9.63 -3.25 -16.31
C GLY A 186 8.53 -2.75 -15.38
N ASP A 187 8.92 -2.41 -14.14
CA ASP A 187 8.00 -1.89 -13.13
C ASP A 187 7.43 -0.54 -13.54
N LEU A 188 8.27 0.36 -14.06
CA LEU A 188 7.82 1.67 -14.54
C LEU A 188 6.83 1.56 -15.70
N ARG A 189 7.04 0.64 -16.65
CA ARG A 189 6.06 0.40 -17.72
C ARG A 189 4.70 -0.03 -17.18
N MET A 190 4.68 -0.94 -16.22
CA MET A 190 3.43 -1.39 -15.60
C MET A 190 2.73 -0.26 -14.84
N LEU A 191 3.50 0.54 -14.09
CA LEU A 191 2.95 1.67 -13.34
C LEU A 191 2.42 2.76 -14.26
N VAL A 192 3.14 3.15 -15.32
CA VAL A 192 2.68 4.12 -16.33
C VAL A 192 1.41 3.64 -17.02
N ALA A 193 1.29 2.33 -17.33
CA ALA A 193 0.07 1.80 -17.94
C ALA A 193 -1.15 1.87 -17.00
N ARG A 194 -0.96 1.75 -15.69
CA ARG A 194 -2.03 1.87 -14.68
C ARG A 194 -2.34 3.31 -14.30
N HIS A 195 -1.35 4.18 -14.32
CA HIS A 195 -1.42 5.59 -13.92
C HIS A 195 -1.03 6.49 -15.08
N GLN A 196 -1.83 6.43 -16.16
CA GLN A 196 -1.50 7.04 -17.46
C GLN A 196 -1.30 8.56 -17.40
N HIS A 197 -1.85 9.22 -16.37
CA HIS A 197 -1.76 10.68 -16.18
C HIS A 197 -0.74 11.09 -15.11
N ASP A 198 0.07 10.16 -14.64
CA ASP A 198 1.16 10.47 -13.70
C ASP A 198 2.43 10.84 -14.49
N ASP A 199 2.63 12.14 -14.66
CA ASP A 199 3.80 12.69 -15.36
C ASP A 199 5.11 12.31 -14.68
N GLY A 200 5.11 12.18 -13.36
CA GLY A 200 6.29 11.80 -12.58
C GLY A 200 6.78 10.40 -12.94
N LEU A 201 5.87 9.41 -12.97
CA LEU A 201 6.19 8.04 -13.38
C LEU A 201 6.70 8.00 -14.83
N ARG A 202 6.07 8.76 -15.70
CA ARG A 202 6.47 8.82 -17.12
C ARG A 202 7.85 9.44 -17.27
N ARG A 203 8.14 10.52 -16.53
CA ARG A 203 9.47 11.13 -16.47
C ARG A 203 10.52 10.11 -16.05
N GLU A 204 10.26 9.36 -14.99
CA GLU A 204 11.21 8.33 -14.51
C GLU A 204 11.43 7.23 -15.54
N LEU A 205 10.39 6.80 -16.24
CA LEU A 205 10.50 5.83 -17.33
C LEU A 205 11.38 6.36 -18.48
N VAL A 206 11.17 7.61 -18.90
CA VAL A 206 11.99 8.26 -19.94
C VAL A 206 13.45 8.34 -19.52
N VAL A 207 13.71 8.79 -18.28
CA VAL A 207 15.06 8.89 -17.73
C VAL A 207 15.71 7.52 -17.63
N ALA A 208 14.98 6.49 -17.20
CA ALA A 208 15.48 5.12 -17.11
C ALA A 208 15.88 4.58 -18.50
N PHE A 209 15.04 4.76 -19.54
CA PHE A 209 15.36 4.40 -20.91
C PHE A 209 16.61 5.12 -21.42
N TYR A 210 16.65 6.45 -21.24
CA TYR A 210 17.76 7.25 -21.72
C TYR A 210 19.09 6.79 -21.09
N ARG A 211 19.11 6.57 -19.78
CA ARG A 211 20.31 6.12 -19.05
C ARG A 211 20.68 4.67 -19.31
N ASP A 212 19.73 3.83 -19.77
CA ASP A 212 20.01 2.48 -20.29
C ASP A 212 20.49 2.48 -21.76
N GLY A 213 20.71 3.68 -22.37
CA GLY A 213 21.13 3.83 -23.76
C GLY A 213 20.00 3.64 -24.80
N ARG A 214 18.76 3.56 -24.38
CA ARG A 214 17.57 3.30 -25.21
C ARG A 214 16.90 4.62 -25.58
N THR A 215 17.62 5.49 -26.29
CA THR A 215 17.17 6.86 -26.61
C THR A 215 15.88 6.88 -27.44
N ASP A 216 15.70 5.93 -28.37
CA ASP A 216 14.48 5.84 -29.16
C ASP A 216 13.24 5.49 -28.32
N ASP A 217 13.40 4.59 -27.34
CA ASP A 217 12.32 4.25 -26.40
C ASP A 217 12.01 5.43 -25.48
N ALA A 218 13.03 6.17 -25.03
CA ALA A 218 12.85 7.39 -24.24
C ALA A 218 12.04 8.45 -25.02
N ALA A 219 12.43 8.72 -26.28
CA ALA A 219 11.74 9.66 -27.13
C ALA A 219 10.27 9.22 -27.43
N ARG A 220 10.05 7.91 -27.62
CA ARG A 220 8.71 7.34 -27.80
C ARG A 220 7.87 7.52 -26.53
N ALA A 221 8.38 7.18 -25.35
CA ALA A 221 7.67 7.35 -24.10
C ALA A 221 7.25 8.80 -23.81
N CYS A 222 8.05 9.80 -24.25
CA CYS A 222 7.64 11.21 -24.20
C CYS A 222 6.46 11.49 -25.11
N ARG A 223 6.50 11.05 -26.39
CA ARG A 223 5.40 11.26 -27.35
C ARG A 223 4.11 10.62 -26.87
N ASP A 224 4.15 9.35 -26.50
CA ASP A 224 2.96 8.62 -26.00
C ASP A 224 2.33 9.33 -24.79
N GLY A 225 3.16 9.96 -23.93
CA GLY A 225 2.70 10.74 -22.82
C GLY A 225 2.02 12.04 -23.18
N LEU A 226 2.59 12.77 -24.11
CA LEU A 226 2.02 14.03 -24.59
C LEU A 226 0.72 13.77 -25.37
N GLU A 227 0.65 12.70 -26.15
CA GLU A 227 -0.57 12.28 -26.87
C GLU A 227 -1.69 11.92 -25.88
N ALA A 228 -1.41 11.09 -24.87
CA ALA A 228 -2.40 10.72 -23.86
C ALA A 228 -2.95 11.92 -23.08
N LEU A 229 -2.12 12.92 -22.76
CA LEU A 229 -2.57 14.15 -22.11
C LEU A 229 -3.38 15.04 -23.07
N HIS A 230 -2.95 15.14 -24.33
CA HIS A 230 -3.65 15.93 -25.35
C HIS A 230 -5.08 15.43 -25.60
N GLU A 231 -5.31 14.12 -25.60
CA GLU A 231 -6.65 13.51 -25.70
C GLU A 231 -7.60 13.97 -24.58
N LEU A 232 -7.05 14.36 -23.42
CA LEU A 232 -7.81 14.91 -22.29
C LEU A 232 -7.88 16.44 -22.28
N GLY A 233 -7.31 17.11 -23.28
CA GLY A 233 -7.17 18.58 -23.31
C GLY A 233 -6.15 19.10 -22.29
N LEU A 234 -5.24 18.24 -21.81
CA LEU A 234 -4.17 18.58 -20.89
C LEU A 234 -2.83 18.75 -21.62
N ASP A 235 -1.88 19.40 -20.95
CA ASP A 235 -0.52 19.59 -21.45
C ASP A 235 0.50 19.35 -20.32
N SER A 236 1.71 18.91 -20.67
CA SER A 236 2.83 18.78 -19.74
C SER A 236 4.07 19.50 -20.27
N PRO A 237 4.30 20.73 -19.81
CA PRO A 237 5.55 21.45 -20.10
C PRO A 237 6.80 20.67 -19.68
N MET A 238 6.69 19.85 -18.64
CA MET A 238 7.77 18.99 -18.16
C MET A 238 8.13 17.93 -19.18
N LEU A 239 7.15 17.19 -19.73
CA LEU A 239 7.40 16.17 -20.74
C LEU A 239 7.91 16.75 -22.05
N ARG A 240 7.43 17.93 -22.48
CA ARG A 240 7.95 18.63 -23.67
C ARG A 240 9.43 18.96 -23.50
N ARG A 241 9.80 19.58 -22.37
CA ARG A 241 11.21 19.90 -22.09
C ARG A 241 12.07 18.64 -22.03
N LEU A 242 11.56 17.59 -21.38
CA LEU A 242 12.25 16.30 -21.32
C LEU A 242 12.45 15.67 -22.69
N GLN A 243 11.47 15.78 -23.60
CA GLN A 243 11.59 15.33 -24.98
C GLN A 243 12.71 16.07 -25.73
N GLU A 244 12.75 17.40 -25.57
CA GLU A 244 13.82 18.20 -26.17
C GLU A 244 15.21 17.82 -25.62
N ASP A 245 15.31 17.60 -24.30
CA ASP A 245 16.56 17.19 -23.66
C ASP A 245 17.05 15.81 -24.15
N VAL A 246 16.13 14.86 -24.32
CA VAL A 246 16.43 13.53 -24.89
C VAL A 246 16.94 13.65 -26.31
N LEU A 247 16.28 14.46 -27.16
CA LEU A 247 16.65 14.62 -28.58
C LEU A 247 17.97 15.37 -28.77
N ARG A 248 18.31 16.27 -27.85
CA ARG A 248 19.60 17.02 -27.87
C ARG A 248 20.74 16.28 -27.19
N GLY A 249 20.47 15.16 -26.51
CA GLY A 249 21.49 14.50 -25.71
C GLY A 249 21.96 15.33 -24.52
N ALA A 250 21.02 16.01 -23.84
CA ALA A 250 21.35 16.98 -22.80
C ALA A 250 22.17 16.34 -21.65
N PRO A 251 23.31 16.95 -21.24
CA PRO A 251 24.18 16.40 -20.20
C PRO A 251 23.47 16.17 -18.85
N GLY A 252 22.42 16.97 -18.57
CA GLY A 252 21.62 16.87 -17.34
C GLY A 252 20.83 15.55 -17.22
N LEU A 253 20.64 14.80 -18.30
CA LEU A 253 20.02 13.49 -18.26
C LEU A 253 21.02 12.36 -17.94
N ALA A 254 22.32 12.59 -18.10
CA ALA A 254 23.34 11.58 -17.80
C ALA A 254 23.30 11.22 -16.30
N TRP A 255 23.46 9.94 -16.00
CA TRP A 255 23.58 9.50 -14.63
C TRP A 255 24.96 9.83 -14.06
N ALA A 256 24.99 10.32 -12.84
CA ALA A 256 26.22 10.47 -12.07
C ALA A 256 26.05 9.70 -10.74
N PRO A 257 27.05 8.90 -10.33
CA PRO A 257 26.96 8.17 -9.08
C PRO A 257 26.83 9.13 -7.90
N PRO A 258 26.04 8.78 -6.87
CA PRO A 258 25.94 9.60 -5.67
C PRO A 258 27.30 9.71 -4.99
N ARG A 259 27.61 10.89 -4.46
CA ARG A 259 28.92 11.22 -3.87
C ARG A 259 29.34 10.31 -2.71
N SER A 260 28.39 9.63 -2.08
CA SER A 260 28.60 8.71 -0.95
C SER A 260 29.09 7.30 -1.38
N LEU A 261 28.99 6.92 -2.66
CA LEU A 261 29.47 5.62 -3.16
C LEU A 261 30.96 5.66 -3.59
N GLY A 262 31.64 6.73 -3.36
CA GLY A 262 33.04 6.91 -3.72
C GLY A 262 33.95 6.97 -2.50
N ARG A 263 34.28 5.83 -1.91
CA ARG A 263 35.63 5.29 -1.69
C ARG A 263 35.69 4.23 -0.59
N PRO A 264 36.53 3.19 -0.82
CA PRO A 264 36.97 2.34 0.29
C PRO A 264 37.87 3.09 1.26
#